data_6ab7c954c6dc03a8eb6477400198947d
#
_entry.id   6ab7c954c6dc03a8eb6477400198947d
#
_cell.length_a   1.000
_cell.length_b   1.000
_cell.length_c   1.000
_cell.angle_alpha   90.00
_cell.angle_beta   90.00
_cell.angle_gamma   90.00
#
_symmetry.space_group_name_H-M   'P 1'
#
loop_
_entity.id
_entity.type
_entity.pdbx_description
1 polymer ?
#
loop_
_entity_poly.entity_id
_entity_poly.type
_entity_poly.pdbx_seq_one_letter_code
_entity_poly.pdbx_strand_id
1 'polypeptide(L)'
;DGVVHTIRVEMSFGSGISAKLTFGNLMTVKQRRFRCVGSGGTLELDDHPTPKLLKNNTEIAIEGIRPLASVYRAFVKSFDTKKDPANSLELACRVNAILERVARDLN
;
A
#
# COMPACT_ATOMS: atom_id res chain seq x y z
N ASP A 1 -6.81 27.96 -5.61
CA ASP A 1 -5.83 28.04 -4.52
C ASP A 1 -5.72 26.64 -3.89
N GLY A 2 -4.69 25.90 -4.28
CA GLY A 2 -4.43 24.58 -3.71
C GLY A 2 -4.00 24.71 -2.26
N VAL A 3 -4.89 24.35 -1.34
CA VAL A 3 -4.54 24.29 0.08
C VAL A 3 -3.58 23.12 0.27
N VAL A 4 -2.44 23.44 0.86
CA VAL A 4 -1.37 22.48 1.09
C VAL A 4 -1.66 21.73 2.38
N HIS A 5 -1.93 20.43 2.30
CA HIS A 5 -2.24 19.61 3.46
C HIS A 5 -1.32 18.41 3.56
N THR A 6 -0.94 18.11 4.77
CA THR A 6 -0.41 16.79 5.13
C THR A 6 -1.47 16.11 5.99
N ILE A 7 -1.89 14.93 5.57
CA ILE A 7 -2.82 14.08 6.30
C ILE A 7 -2.02 12.93 6.90
N ARG A 8 -2.23 12.70 8.19
CA ARG A 8 -1.69 11.55 8.90
C ARG A 8 -2.84 10.72 9.44
N VAL A 9 -2.83 9.43 9.10
CA VAL A 9 -3.84 8.47 9.55
C VAL A 9 -3.15 7.40 10.37
N GLU A 10 -3.66 7.15 11.57
CA GLU A 10 -3.23 6.03 12.41
C GLU A 10 -4.41 5.06 12.57
N MET A 11 -4.15 3.79 12.30
CA MET A 11 -5.14 2.72 12.38
C MET A 11 -4.65 1.62 13.32
N SER A 12 -5.56 1.10 14.13
CA SER A 12 -5.31 -0.06 14.98
C SER A 12 -6.31 -1.15 14.62
N PHE A 13 -5.83 -2.37 14.49
CA PHE A 13 -6.62 -3.54 14.14
C PHE A 13 -6.72 -4.49 15.34
N GLY A 14 -7.82 -5.21 15.44
CA GLY A 14 -8.06 -6.16 16.54
C GLY A 14 -7.02 -7.29 16.66
N SER A 15 -6.24 -7.52 15.59
CA SER A 15 -5.11 -8.45 15.58
C SER A 15 -3.84 -7.94 16.27
N GLY A 16 -3.85 -6.72 16.82
CA GLY A 16 -2.66 -6.06 17.37
C GLY A 16 -1.77 -5.38 16.33
N ILE A 17 -2.17 -5.41 15.07
CA ILE A 17 -1.49 -4.70 13.99
C ILE A 17 -1.86 -3.22 14.06
N SER A 18 -0.89 -2.33 13.86
CA SER A 18 -1.11 -0.91 13.67
C SER A 18 -0.54 -0.45 12.34
N ALA A 19 -1.16 0.54 11.73
CA ALA A 19 -0.67 1.16 10.52
C ALA A 19 -0.67 2.68 10.66
N LYS A 20 0.38 3.30 10.12
CA LYS A 20 0.52 4.76 10.04
C LYS A 20 0.73 5.15 8.59
N LEU A 21 -0.13 6.04 8.09
CA LEU A 21 -0.02 6.58 6.75
C LEU A 21 0.19 8.08 6.83
N THR A 22 1.09 8.58 6.01
CA THR A 22 1.29 10.02 5.83
C THR A 22 1.25 10.32 4.35
N PHE A 23 0.40 11.21 3.94
CA PHE A 23 0.30 11.66 2.56
C PHE A 23 0.00 13.15 2.51
N GLY A 24 0.47 13.79 1.45
CA GLY A 24 0.32 15.23 1.28
C GLY A 24 1.19 15.76 0.17
N ASN A 25 1.11 17.05 -0.06
CA ASN A 25 1.82 17.78 -1.09
C ASN A 25 2.90 18.74 -0.53
N LEU A 26 3.16 18.69 0.78
CA LEU A 26 4.19 19.50 1.45
C LEU A 26 5.62 18.96 1.34
N MET A 27 5.77 17.77 0.81
CA MET A 27 7.11 17.17 0.71
C MET A 27 7.91 17.84 -0.42
N THR A 28 9.07 18.34 -0.13
CA THR A 28 10.01 18.91 -1.10
C THR A 28 10.50 17.89 -2.12
N VAL A 29 10.49 16.62 -1.76
CA VAL A 29 10.83 15.49 -2.62
C VAL A 29 9.69 14.49 -2.60
N LYS A 30 9.31 14.02 -3.80
CA LYS A 30 8.31 12.95 -3.94
C LYS A 30 8.80 11.68 -3.24
N GLN A 31 7.99 11.17 -2.33
CA GLN A 31 8.25 9.93 -1.62
C GLN A 31 7.12 8.94 -1.84
N ARG A 32 7.46 7.69 -2.09
CA ARG A 32 6.53 6.55 -2.15
C ARG A 32 7.16 5.40 -1.40
N ARG A 33 6.90 5.32 -0.11
CA ARG A 33 7.51 4.32 0.75
C ARG A 33 6.45 3.52 1.49
N PHE A 34 6.65 2.21 1.51
CA PHE A 34 5.84 1.29 2.28
C PHE A 34 6.77 0.45 3.15
N ARG A 35 6.50 0.41 4.45
CA ARG A 35 7.32 -0.31 5.42
C ARG A 35 6.45 -1.20 6.30
N CYS A 36 6.83 -2.48 6.37
CA CYS A 36 6.27 -3.45 7.31
C CYS A 36 7.33 -3.80 8.36
N VAL A 37 6.93 -3.78 9.62
CA VAL A 37 7.79 -4.20 10.75
C VAL A 37 7.06 -5.30 11.50
N GLY A 38 7.75 -6.38 11.76
CA GLY A 38 7.23 -7.52 12.51
C GLY A 38 8.33 -8.23 13.29
N SER A 39 7.96 -9.24 14.06
CA SER A 39 8.91 -10.06 14.83
C SER A 39 9.94 -10.79 13.95
N GLY A 40 9.60 -11.07 12.69
CA GLY A 40 10.50 -11.70 11.72
C GLY A 40 11.44 -10.72 10.99
N GLY A 41 11.34 -9.42 11.27
CA GLY A 41 12.17 -8.40 10.63
C GLY A 41 11.40 -7.27 9.97
N THR A 42 12.08 -6.53 9.12
CA THR A 42 11.55 -5.38 8.39
C THR A 42 11.59 -5.62 6.90
N LEU A 43 10.48 -5.27 6.24
CA LEU A 43 10.39 -5.22 4.78
C LEU A 43 10.04 -3.77 4.39
N GLU A 44 10.78 -3.20 3.47
CA GLU A 44 10.57 -1.83 3.00
C GLU A 44 10.60 -1.79 1.47
N LEU A 45 9.55 -1.23 0.89
CA LEU A 45 9.49 -0.88 -0.53
C LEU A 45 9.62 0.64 -0.66
N ASP A 46 10.65 1.08 -1.38
CA ASP A 46 10.79 2.47 -1.81
C ASP A 46 10.56 2.51 -3.32
N ASP A 47 9.46 3.13 -3.75
CA ASP A 47 9.01 3.12 -5.15
C ASP A 47 9.39 4.42 -5.89
N HIS A 48 10.37 5.17 -5.39
CA HIS A 48 10.79 6.40 -6.04
C HIS A 48 12.26 6.75 -5.73
N PRO A 49 13.05 7.17 -6.75
CA PRO A 49 12.76 7.25 -8.20
C PRO A 49 12.77 5.88 -8.90
N THR A 50 13.44 4.91 -8.33
CA THR A 50 13.55 3.53 -8.84
C THR A 50 13.10 2.57 -7.76
N PRO A 51 12.19 1.62 -8.07
CA PRO A 51 11.73 0.66 -7.08
C PRO A 51 12.88 -0.14 -6.46
N LYS A 52 12.92 -0.16 -5.14
CA LYS A 52 13.87 -0.95 -4.34
C LYS A 52 13.12 -1.68 -3.24
N LEU A 53 13.39 -2.95 -3.08
CA LEU A 53 12.85 -3.76 -2.00
C LEU A 53 13.99 -4.13 -1.06
N LEU A 54 13.82 -3.79 0.21
CA LEU A 54 14.80 -4.05 1.26
C LEU A 54 14.20 -5.01 2.29
N LYS A 55 14.95 -6.03 2.64
CA LYS A 55 14.65 -6.91 3.77
C LYS A 55 15.76 -6.74 4.81
N ASN A 56 15.40 -6.27 6.01
CA ASN A 56 16.36 -5.98 7.08
C ASN A 56 17.51 -5.08 6.59
N ASN A 57 17.17 -4.03 5.84
CA ASN A 57 18.09 -3.08 5.20
C ASN A 57 18.99 -3.67 4.09
N THR A 58 18.79 -4.91 3.70
CA THR A 58 19.50 -5.52 2.57
C THR A 58 18.61 -5.52 1.34
N GLU A 59 19.12 -4.98 0.22
CA GLU A 59 18.36 -4.96 -1.03
C GLU A 59 18.18 -6.38 -1.57
N ILE A 60 16.94 -6.69 -1.93
CA ILE A 60 16.59 -7.95 -2.58
C ILE A 60 16.04 -7.69 -3.98
N ALA A 61 16.35 -8.58 -4.90
CA ALA A 61 15.92 -8.45 -6.29
C ALA A 61 14.39 -8.40 -6.40
N ILE A 62 13.89 -7.43 -7.17
CA ILE A 62 12.50 -7.39 -7.59
C ILE A 62 12.43 -8.04 -8.96
N GLU A 63 11.62 -9.09 -9.09
CA GLU A 63 11.35 -9.65 -10.40
C GLU A 63 10.68 -8.58 -11.27
N GLY A 64 11.28 -8.31 -12.44
CA GLY A 64 10.94 -7.20 -13.32
C GLY A 64 9.59 -7.32 -14.06
N ILE A 65 8.55 -7.82 -13.40
CA ILE A 65 7.22 -7.90 -13.96
C ILE A 65 6.55 -6.54 -13.78
N ARG A 66 6.20 -5.91 -14.89
CA ARG A 66 5.44 -4.65 -14.87
C ARG A 66 4.15 -4.84 -14.05
N PRO A 67 3.81 -3.92 -13.13
CA PRO A 67 2.63 -4.06 -12.26
C PRO A 67 1.33 -4.36 -13.02
N LEU A 68 1.11 -3.71 -14.14
CA LEU A 68 -0.06 -3.95 -14.98
C LEU A 68 -0.09 -5.37 -15.55
N ALA A 69 1.04 -5.90 -15.99
CA ALA A 69 1.12 -7.29 -16.49
C ALA A 69 0.80 -8.30 -15.38
N SER A 70 1.20 -8.02 -14.14
CA SER A 70 0.87 -8.85 -12.97
C SER A 70 -0.63 -8.86 -12.70
N VAL A 71 -1.28 -7.70 -12.79
CA VAL A 71 -2.75 -7.58 -12.63
C VAL A 71 -3.48 -8.38 -13.69
N TYR A 72 -3.08 -8.26 -14.97
CA TYR A 72 -3.69 -9.04 -16.04
C TYR A 72 -3.50 -10.55 -15.86
N ARG A 73 -2.31 -10.99 -15.49
CA ARG A 73 -2.05 -12.42 -15.22
C ARG A 73 -2.91 -12.94 -14.07
N ALA A 74 -3.02 -12.19 -12.98
CA ALA A 74 -3.87 -12.55 -11.84
C ALA A 74 -5.34 -12.64 -12.24
N PHE A 75 -5.82 -11.70 -13.05
CA PHE A 75 -7.17 -11.68 -13.58
C PHE A 75 -7.46 -12.92 -14.44
N VAL A 76 -6.64 -13.19 -15.45
CA VAL A 76 -6.79 -14.38 -16.31
C VAL A 76 -6.76 -15.66 -15.47
N LYS A 77 -5.81 -15.79 -14.54
CA LYS A 77 -5.71 -16.96 -13.67
C LYS A 77 -6.94 -17.16 -12.78
N SER A 78 -7.66 -16.10 -12.43
CA SER A 78 -8.87 -16.21 -11.60
C SER A 78 -10.00 -16.96 -12.32
N PHE A 79 -10.08 -16.91 -13.65
CA PHE A 79 -11.05 -17.69 -14.44
C PHE A 79 -10.76 -19.19 -14.36
N ASP A 80 -9.50 -19.58 -14.43
CA ASP A 80 -9.10 -20.99 -14.40
C ASP A 80 -9.25 -21.59 -13.01
N THR A 81 -8.94 -20.80 -11.96
CA THR A 81 -8.93 -21.29 -10.59
C THR A 81 -10.25 -21.11 -9.85
N LYS A 82 -11.21 -20.34 -10.40
CA LYS A 82 -12.46 -19.92 -9.75
C LYS A 82 -12.24 -19.30 -8.36
N LYS A 83 -11.07 -18.70 -8.15
CA LYS A 83 -10.72 -17.98 -6.91
C LYS A 83 -10.74 -16.50 -7.21
N ASP A 84 -11.26 -15.73 -6.26
CA ASP A 84 -11.22 -14.27 -6.34
C ASP A 84 -9.75 -13.80 -6.40
N PRO A 85 -9.44 -12.87 -7.30
CA PRO A 85 -8.13 -12.25 -7.33
C PRO A 85 -7.86 -11.47 -6.04
N ALA A 86 -6.60 -11.26 -5.72
CA ALA A 86 -6.18 -10.53 -4.50
C ALA A 86 -6.79 -9.11 -4.41
N ASN A 87 -7.19 -8.52 -5.53
CA ASN A 87 -7.88 -7.23 -5.66
C ASN A 87 -9.37 -7.43 -5.98
N SER A 88 -10.04 -8.23 -5.16
CA SER A 88 -11.48 -8.48 -5.26
C SER A 88 -12.32 -7.24 -4.96
N LEU A 89 -13.57 -7.27 -5.42
CA LEU A 89 -14.58 -6.24 -5.09
C LEU A 89 -14.74 -6.10 -3.56
N GLU A 90 -14.67 -7.19 -2.82
CA GLU A 90 -14.74 -7.18 -1.35
C GLU A 90 -13.60 -6.34 -0.75
N LEU A 91 -12.36 -6.52 -1.22
CA LEU A 91 -11.25 -5.70 -0.78
C LEU A 91 -11.46 -4.21 -1.11
N ALA A 92 -11.95 -3.91 -2.31
CA ALA A 92 -12.26 -2.53 -2.72
C ALA A 92 -13.32 -1.90 -1.80
N CYS A 93 -14.37 -2.63 -1.44
CA CYS A 93 -15.39 -2.16 -0.51
C CYS A 93 -14.81 -1.90 0.89
N ARG A 94 -13.94 -2.78 1.39
CA ARG A 94 -13.26 -2.57 2.69
C ARG A 94 -12.36 -1.34 2.68
N VAL A 95 -11.60 -1.13 1.61
CA VAL A 95 -10.75 0.06 1.47
C VAL A 95 -11.61 1.32 1.46
N ASN A 96 -12.70 1.35 0.67
CA ASN A 96 -13.60 2.50 0.64
C ASN A 96 -14.24 2.80 2.00
N ALA A 97 -14.64 1.77 2.74
CA ALA A 97 -15.19 1.96 4.10
C ALA A 97 -14.17 2.62 5.05
N ILE A 98 -12.88 2.28 4.93
CA ILE A 98 -11.81 2.93 5.69
C ILE A 98 -11.66 4.39 5.25
N LEU A 99 -11.64 4.65 3.95
CA LEU A 99 -11.50 6.01 3.42
C LEU A 99 -12.66 6.92 3.83
N GLU A 100 -13.89 6.42 3.79
CA GLU A 100 -15.07 7.15 4.27
C GLU A 100 -15.00 7.48 5.75
N ARG A 101 -14.47 6.56 6.56
CA ARG A 101 -14.26 6.81 7.99
C ARG A 101 -13.22 7.90 8.22
N VAL A 102 -12.08 7.82 7.52
CA VAL A 102 -11.04 8.86 7.58
C VAL A 102 -11.59 10.21 7.15
N ALA A 103 -12.38 10.26 6.07
CA ALA A 103 -12.98 11.51 5.59
C ALA A 103 -13.95 12.13 6.62
N ARG A 104 -14.69 11.30 7.34
CA ARG A 104 -15.58 11.78 8.44
C ARG A 104 -14.80 12.33 9.61
N ASP A 105 -13.69 11.72 9.97
CA ASP A 105 -12.85 12.13 11.10
C ASP A 105 -12.06 13.43 10.80
N LEU A 106 -11.94 13.80 9.52
CA LEU A 106 -11.30 15.05 9.07
C LEU A 106 -12.24 16.26 9.02
N ASN A 107 -13.56 16.05 9.04
CA ASN A 107 -14.59 17.09 9.02
C ASN A 107 -15.13 17.37 10.43
#